data_00987f136c3d1667e7bf069e305822c6
#
_entry.id   00987f136c3d1667e7bf069e305822c6
#
_cell.length_a   1.000
_cell.length_b   1.000
_cell.length_c   1.000
_cell.angle_alpha   90.00
_cell.angle_beta   90.00
_cell.angle_gamma   90.00
#
_symmetry.space_group_name_H-M   'P 1'
#
loop_
_entity.id
_entity.type
_entity.pdbx_description
1 polymer ?
#
loop_
_entity_poly.entity_id
_entity_poly.type
_entity_poly.pdbx_seq_one_letter_code
_entity_poly.pdbx_strand_id
1 'polypeptide(L)'
;VKELANFLARLIIHKKLKEFEGMGNSLGGHIGLYYTKLFNKANGLILTGSSGLYEKGMGSGYTKRGDYNVIKKKVEEVFYSPKTATKELVDEVFETVNDRNKLIKILAMAKSAIRHNMADDLPKMKLPTCIIWGKNDNVTPPEVADEFHKLLPNSDLFWIDKCGHAPMMERPNQFNVLLMDWLSSKIVQK
;
A
#
# COMPACT_ATOMS: atom_id res chain seq x y z
N VAL A 1 -12.12 3.69 -3.11
CA VAL A 1 -10.95 3.62 -4.00
C VAL A 1 -11.18 4.48 -5.24
N LYS A 2 -12.24 4.29 -6.01
CA LYS A 2 -12.52 5.01 -7.27
C LYS A 2 -12.44 6.54 -7.12
N GLU A 3 -13.11 7.11 -6.11
CA GLU A 3 -13.09 8.57 -5.88
C GLU A 3 -11.69 9.10 -5.54
N LEU A 4 -10.89 8.32 -4.81
CA LEU A 4 -9.51 8.68 -4.51
C LEU A 4 -8.63 8.63 -5.76
N ALA A 5 -8.83 7.67 -6.65
CA ALA A 5 -8.15 7.62 -7.95
C ALA A 5 -8.54 8.82 -8.86
N ASN A 6 -9.81 9.21 -8.87
CA ASN A 6 -10.27 10.43 -9.56
C ASN A 6 -9.67 11.70 -8.95
N PHE A 7 -9.54 11.75 -7.62
CA PHE A 7 -8.87 12.87 -6.96
C PHE A 7 -7.39 12.94 -7.33
N LEU A 8 -6.69 11.80 -7.34
CA LEU A 8 -5.29 11.70 -7.80
C LEU A 8 -5.15 12.20 -9.25
N ALA A 9 -6.06 11.83 -10.13
CA ALA A 9 -6.05 12.29 -11.52
C ALA A 9 -6.16 13.82 -11.61
N ARG A 10 -7.05 14.44 -10.84
CA ARG A 10 -7.17 15.91 -10.77
C ARG A 10 -5.91 16.56 -10.23
N LEU A 11 -5.27 15.96 -9.22
CA LEU A 11 -4.01 16.45 -8.67
C LEU A 11 -2.88 16.43 -9.72
N ILE A 12 -2.74 15.31 -10.44
CA ILE A 12 -1.75 15.15 -11.52
C ILE A 12 -1.95 16.21 -12.60
N ILE A 13 -3.18 16.44 -13.02
CA ILE A 13 -3.52 17.49 -14.00
C ILE A 13 -3.19 18.88 -13.45
N HIS A 14 -3.59 19.17 -12.21
CA HIS A 14 -3.32 20.45 -11.55
C HIS A 14 -1.82 20.74 -11.44
N LYS A 15 -1.04 19.71 -11.09
CA LYS A 15 0.43 19.79 -11.01
C LYS A 15 1.12 19.72 -12.36
N LYS A 16 0.37 19.54 -13.46
CA LYS A 16 0.89 19.45 -14.84
C LYS A 16 1.97 18.35 -15.00
N LEU A 17 1.83 17.24 -14.25
CA LEU A 17 2.75 16.12 -14.37
C LEU A 17 2.49 15.38 -15.68
N LYS A 18 3.51 15.30 -16.53
CA LYS A 18 3.45 14.63 -17.84
C LYS A 18 4.00 13.22 -17.76
N GLU A 19 5.08 13.04 -17.02
CA GLU A 19 5.76 11.77 -16.78
C GLU A 19 5.96 11.58 -15.28
N PHE A 20 5.56 10.43 -14.75
CA PHE A 20 5.69 10.11 -13.34
C PHE A 20 5.57 8.60 -13.11
N GLU A 21 6.21 8.14 -12.08
CA GLU A 21 5.95 6.84 -11.44
C GLU A 21 5.06 7.05 -10.22
N GLY A 22 4.10 6.13 -10.04
CA GLY A 22 3.25 6.11 -8.86
C GLY A 22 3.83 5.17 -7.80
N MET A 23 3.98 5.64 -6.55
CA MET A 23 4.35 4.79 -5.44
C MET A 23 3.27 4.80 -4.37
N GLY A 24 2.90 3.62 -3.87
CA GLY A 24 1.90 3.51 -2.83
C GLY A 24 2.06 2.30 -1.92
N ASN A 25 1.82 2.54 -0.62
CA ASN A 25 1.71 1.50 0.39
C ASN A 25 0.24 1.23 0.71
N SER A 26 -0.12 -0.04 0.93
CA SER A 26 -1.45 -0.45 1.36
C SER A 26 -2.56 0.11 0.46
N LEU A 27 -3.51 0.86 1.00
CA LEU A 27 -4.55 1.55 0.24
C LEU A 27 -3.98 2.49 -0.84
N GLY A 28 -2.80 3.09 -0.60
CA GLY A 28 -2.12 3.94 -1.58
C GLY A 28 -1.73 3.19 -2.84
N GLY A 29 -1.23 1.97 -2.71
CA GLY A 29 -0.95 1.07 -3.83
C GLY A 29 -2.22 0.73 -4.62
N HIS A 30 -3.30 0.41 -3.92
CA HIS A 30 -4.60 0.15 -4.54
C HIS A 30 -5.15 1.36 -5.32
N ILE A 31 -4.97 2.57 -4.78
CA ILE A 31 -5.35 3.81 -5.49
C ILE A 31 -4.52 3.95 -6.77
N GLY A 32 -3.21 3.68 -6.72
CA GLY A 32 -2.33 3.69 -7.88
C GLY A 32 -2.74 2.68 -8.96
N LEU A 33 -3.06 1.46 -8.57
CA LEU A 33 -3.60 0.43 -9.46
C LEU A 33 -4.92 0.88 -10.08
N TYR A 34 -5.84 1.39 -9.28
CA TYR A 34 -7.14 1.84 -9.78
C TYR A 34 -7.02 3.07 -10.70
N TYR A 35 -6.08 3.98 -10.40
CA TYR A 35 -5.72 5.08 -11.29
C TYR A 35 -5.22 4.57 -12.64
N THR A 36 -4.32 3.60 -12.64
CA THR A 36 -3.80 2.98 -13.86
C THR A 36 -4.90 2.32 -14.68
N LYS A 37 -5.83 1.60 -14.02
CA LYS A 37 -7.01 1.02 -14.68
C LYS A 37 -7.83 2.07 -15.42
N LEU A 38 -8.05 3.24 -14.82
CA LEU A 38 -8.92 4.28 -15.39
C LEU A 38 -8.23 5.16 -16.43
N PHE A 39 -6.95 5.47 -16.24
CA PHE A 39 -6.27 6.53 -16.99
C PHE A 39 -5.04 6.06 -17.75
N ASN A 40 -4.37 5.01 -17.29
CA ASN A 40 -3.16 4.42 -17.90
C ASN A 40 -2.07 5.45 -18.29
N LYS A 41 -1.77 6.39 -17.38
CA LYS A 41 -0.85 7.51 -17.64
C LYS A 41 0.43 7.49 -16.82
N ALA A 42 0.56 6.58 -15.85
CA ALA A 42 1.81 6.41 -15.11
C ALA A 42 2.84 5.65 -15.97
N ASN A 43 4.12 5.99 -15.85
CA ASN A 43 5.22 5.28 -16.51
C ASN A 43 5.58 3.97 -15.80
N GLY A 44 5.28 3.89 -14.51
CA GLY A 44 5.50 2.71 -13.68
C GLY A 44 4.76 2.82 -12.36
N LEU A 45 4.66 1.69 -11.65
CA LEU A 45 4.12 1.61 -10.30
C LEU A 45 5.13 0.98 -9.35
N ILE A 46 5.13 1.47 -8.11
CA ILE A 46 5.84 0.84 -6.99
C ILE A 46 4.80 0.50 -5.92
N LEU A 47 4.64 -0.78 -5.63
CA LEU A 47 3.67 -1.31 -4.69
C LEU A 47 4.37 -1.87 -3.46
N THR A 48 3.92 -1.47 -2.28
CA THR A 48 4.40 -2.02 -1.01
C THR A 48 3.22 -2.37 -0.12
N GLY A 49 3.14 -3.58 0.41
CA GLY A 49 2.01 -3.99 1.25
C GLY A 49 0.65 -3.63 0.65
N SER A 50 0.52 -3.63 -0.67
CA SER A 50 -0.65 -3.06 -1.36
C SER A 50 -1.92 -3.84 -1.09
N SER A 51 -3.01 -3.13 -0.82
CA SER A 51 -4.35 -3.68 -0.96
C SER A 51 -4.77 -3.79 -2.44
N GLY A 52 -5.91 -4.42 -2.69
CA GLY A 52 -6.43 -4.60 -4.04
C GLY A 52 -6.70 -6.05 -4.42
N LEU A 53 -6.14 -7.01 -3.69
CA LEU A 53 -6.46 -8.44 -3.77
C LEU A 53 -7.07 -8.90 -2.47
N TYR A 54 -6.27 -9.44 -1.56
CA TYR A 54 -6.70 -9.95 -0.27
C TYR A 54 -5.99 -9.22 0.88
N GLU A 55 -6.69 -8.99 1.98
CA GLU A 55 -6.15 -8.42 3.22
C GLU A 55 -6.63 -9.21 4.43
N LYS A 56 -5.68 -9.58 5.29
CA LYS A 56 -5.96 -10.28 6.55
C LYS A 56 -6.32 -9.23 7.60
N GLY A 57 -7.51 -9.21 8.12
CA GLY A 57 -7.83 -8.34 9.24
C GLY A 57 -8.75 -7.16 8.97
N MET A 58 -9.19 -6.92 7.74
CA MET A 58 -10.22 -5.92 7.45
C MET A 58 -11.57 -6.20 8.15
N GLY A 59 -11.76 -7.41 8.72
CA GLY A 59 -12.98 -7.80 9.42
C GLY A 59 -12.94 -7.67 10.95
N SER A 60 -11.78 -7.55 11.57
CA SER A 60 -11.67 -7.38 13.02
C SER A 60 -11.75 -5.90 13.40
N GLY A 61 -12.96 -5.37 13.44
CA GLY A 61 -13.20 -3.97 13.78
C GLY A 61 -12.52 -3.53 15.08
N TYR A 62 -12.30 -2.23 15.21
CA TYR A 62 -11.79 -1.59 16.44
C TYR A 62 -12.86 -1.63 17.56
N THR A 63 -13.29 -2.84 17.95
CA THR A 63 -14.37 -3.05 18.92
C THR A 63 -14.04 -2.51 20.32
N LYS A 64 -12.73 -2.44 20.65
CA LYS A 64 -12.21 -1.89 21.91
C LYS A 64 -11.32 -0.66 21.66
N ARG A 65 -11.74 0.24 20.78
CA ARG A 65 -10.96 1.43 20.40
C ARG A 65 -10.65 2.40 21.56
N GLY A 66 -11.43 2.38 22.62
CA GLY A 66 -11.18 3.19 23.82
C GLY A 66 -10.05 2.64 24.72
N ASP A 67 -9.57 1.44 24.47
CA ASP A 67 -8.46 0.84 25.20
C ASP A 67 -7.14 1.09 24.45
N TYR A 68 -6.31 1.97 25.03
CA TYR A 68 -5.02 2.35 24.46
C TYR A 68 -4.09 1.16 24.24
N ASN A 69 -4.07 0.19 25.17
CA ASN A 69 -3.19 -0.98 25.05
C ASN A 69 -3.61 -1.90 23.90
N VAL A 70 -4.92 -2.00 23.66
CA VAL A 70 -5.44 -2.76 22.50
C VAL A 70 -5.03 -2.08 21.20
N ILE A 71 -5.12 -0.76 21.11
CA ILE A 71 -4.69 -0.01 19.93
C ILE A 71 -3.18 -0.11 19.74
N LYS A 72 -2.39 0.07 20.81
CA LYS A 72 -0.93 -0.09 20.77
C LYS A 72 -0.54 -1.46 20.20
N LYS A 73 -1.12 -2.54 20.71
CA LYS A 73 -0.85 -3.89 20.19
C LYS A 73 -1.18 -4.03 18.70
N LYS A 74 -2.30 -3.47 18.25
CA LYS A 74 -2.68 -3.48 16.83
C LYS A 74 -1.70 -2.70 15.94
N VAL A 75 -1.17 -1.58 16.42
CA VAL A 75 -0.15 -0.81 15.69
C VAL A 75 1.17 -1.57 15.65
N GLU A 76 1.55 -2.22 16.76
CA GLU A 76 2.76 -3.07 16.83
C GLU A 76 2.68 -4.26 15.87
N GLU A 77 1.51 -4.88 15.70
CA GLU A 77 1.29 -6.03 14.80
C GLU A 77 1.46 -5.68 13.30
N VAL A 78 1.45 -4.42 12.93
CA VAL A 78 1.73 -3.94 11.56
C VAL A 78 3.20 -4.14 11.17
N PHE A 79 4.10 -4.15 12.16
CA PHE A 79 5.54 -4.23 11.98
C PHE A 79 6.09 -5.59 12.41
N TYR A 80 7.21 -6.00 11.84
CA TYR A 80 8.00 -7.13 12.34
C TYR A 80 8.61 -6.79 13.71
N SER A 81 9.17 -5.57 13.83
CA SER A 81 9.70 -5.06 15.10
C SER A 81 8.68 -4.16 15.79
N PRO A 82 8.12 -4.56 16.95
CA PRO A 82 7.20 -3.70 17.69
C PRO A 82 7.77 -2.31 18.05
N LYS A 83 9.09 -2.19 18.10
CA LYS A 83 9.77 -0.91 18.37
C LYS A 83 9.56 0.16 17.29
N THR A 84 9.20 -0.26 16.08
CA THR A 84 8.88 0.66 14.98
C THR A 84 7.57 1.41 15.24
N ALA A 85 6.67 0.84 16.02
CA ALA A 85 5.46 1.48 16.52
C ALA A 85 5.83 2.46 17.65
N THR A 86 6.30 3.65 17.28
CA THR A 86 6.66 4.69 18.27
C THR A 86 5.42 5.13 19.06
N LYS A 87 5.65 5.76 20.22
CA LYS A 87 4.57 6.29 21.04
C LYS A 87 3.71 7.29 20.25
N GLU A 88 4.36 8.17 19.50
CA GLU A 88 3.70 9.20 18.68
C GLU A 88 2.79 8.57 17.63
N LEU A 89 3.23 7.50 16.96
CA LEU A 89 2.42 6.76 15.98
C LEU A 89 1.21 6.10 16.66
N VAL A 90 1.41 5.50 17.82
CA VAL A 90 0.31 4.87 18.59
C VAL A 90 -0.71 5.92 19.03
N ASP A 91 -0.23 7.08 19.54
CA ASP A 91 -1.07 8.19 19.96
C ASP A 91 -1.92 8.71 18.80
N GLU A 92 -1.31 8.93 17.62
CA GLU A 92 -2.02 9.38 16.41
C GLU A 92 -3.10 8.39 15.97
N VAL A 93 -2.79 7.09 15.97
CA VAL A 93 -3.77 6.06 15.63
C VAL A 93 -4.89 6.03 16.68
N PHE A 94 -4.56 6.10 17.98
CA PHE A 94 -5.53 6.12 19.05
C PHE A 94 -6.51 7.30 18.92
N GLU A 95 -6.02 8.50 18.70
CA GLU A 95 -6.84 9.69 18.46
C GLU A 95 -7.71 9.51 17.20
N THR A 96 -7.11 9.00 16.13
CA THR A 96 -7.81 8.83 14.84
C THR A 96 -8.98 7.85 14.94
N VAL A 97 -8.81 6.71 15.59
CA VAL A 97 -9.88 5.68 15.72
C VAL A 97 -10.94 6.07 16.74
N ASN A 98 -10.63 6.99 17.66
CA ASN A 98 -11.58 7.54 18.63
C ASN A 98 -12.35 8.77 18.10
N ASP A 99 -11.86 9.40 17.04
CA ASP A 99 -12.64 10.40 16.29
C ASP A 99 -13.69 9.69 15.44
N ARG A 100 -14.96 9.90 15.76
CA ARG A 100 -16.10 9.27 15.08
C ARG A 100 -16.11 9.54 13.56
N ASN A 101 -15.80 10.76 13.15
CA ASN A 101 -15.85 11.16 11.75
C ASN A 101 -14.71 10.55 10.96
N LYS A 102 -13.50 10.48 11.53
CA LYS A 102 -12.35 9.82 10.93
C LYS A 102 -12.59 8.31 10.81
N LEU A 103 -13.10 7.68 11.87
CA LEU A 103 -13.38 6.24 11.88
C LEU A 103 -14.41 5.85 10.81
N ILE A 104 -15.50 6.62 10.65
CA ILE A 104 -16.50 6.35 9.59
C ILE A 104 -15.84 6.38 8.20
N LYS A 105 -14.95 7.36 7.96
CA LYS A 105 -14.21 7.45 6.69
C LYS A 105 -13.27 6.25 6.49
N ILE A 106 -12.54 5.84 7.53
CA ILE A 106 -11.65 4.67 7.47
C ILE A 106 -12.45 3.40 7.13
N LEU A 107 -13.57 3.17 7.82
CA LEU A 107 -14.42 2.00 7.56
C LEU A 107 -15.03 2.04 6.15
N ALA A 108 -15.41 3.22 5.65
CA ALA A 108 -15.90 3.37 4.29
C ALA A 108 -14.80 3.08 3.25
N MET A 109 -13.56 3.51 3.50
CA MET A 109 -12.42 3.22 2.64
C MET A 109 -12.10 1.72 2.63
N ALA A 110 -12.08 1.05 3.79
CA ALA A 110 -11.88 -0.39 3.90
C ALA A 110 -12.93 -1.18 3.12
N LYS A 111 -14.22 -0.86 3.30
CA LYS A 111 -15.32 -1.47 2.53
C LYS A 111 -15.18 -1.21 1.02
N SER A 112 -14.70 -0.02 0.65
CA SER A 112 -14.45 0.32 -0.74
C SER A 112 -13.29 -0.47 -1.33
N ALA A 113 -12.22 -0.74 -0.57
CA ALA A 113 -11.10 -1.57 -1.02
C ALA A 113 -11.56 -3.00 -1.36
N ILE A 114 -12.34 -3.62 -0.47
CA ILE A 114 -12.90 -4.96 -0.70
C ILE A 114 -13.74 -5.01 -1.98
N ARG A 115 -14.61 -4.00 -2.22
CA ARG A 115 -15.50 -3.97 -3.40
C ARG A 115 -14.78 -3.74 -4.72
N HIS A 116 -13.56 -3.18 -4.68
CA HIS A 116 -12.78 -2.86 -5.86
C HIS A 116 -11.59 -3.82 -6.02
N ASN A 117 -11.83 -5.12 -5.82
CA ASN A 117 -10.82 -6.14 -6.08
C ASN A 117 -10.28 -6.02 -7.51
N MET A 118 -8.97 -6.16 -7.68
CA MET A 118 -8.25 -5.87 -8.91
C MET A 118 -7.85 -7.12 -9.70
N ALA A 119 -8.15 -8.33 -9.22
CA ALA A 119 -7.67 -9.58 -9.81
C ALA A 119 -7.93 -9.67 -11.32
N ASP A 120 -9.13 -9.28 -11.79
CA ASP A 120 -9.51 -9.32 -13.21
C ASP A 120 -8.87 -8.22 -14.07
N ASP A 121 -8.35 -7.17 -13.42
CA ASP A 121 -7.78 -6.00 -14.09
C ASP A 121 -6.25 -6.07 -14.20
N LEU A 122 -5.57 -6.65 -13.22
CA LEU A 122 -4.11 -6.73 -13.15
C LEU A 122 -3.47 -7.36 -14.40
N PRO A 123 -4.00 -8.45 -15.01
CA PRO A 123 -3.43 -9.03 -16.22
C PRO A 123 -3.44 -8.11 -17.45
N LYS A 124 -4.24 -7.06 -17.42
CA LYS A 124 -4.35 -6.06 -18.49
C LYS A 124 -3.37 -4.90 -18.33
N MET A 125 -2.74 -4.77 -17.15
CA MET A 125 -1.80 -3.70 -16.84
C MET A 125 -0.40 -4.09 -17.29
N LYS A 126 0.12 -3.42 -18.32
CA LYS A 126 1.42 -3.74 -18.91
C LYS A 126 2.54 -2.79 -18.48
N LEU A 127 2.24 -1.78 -17.67
CA LEU A 127 3.25 -0.84 -17.20
C LEU A 127 4.25 -1.55 -16.27
N PRO A 128 5.53 -1.12 -16.26
CA PRO A 128 6.52 -1.65 -15.34
C PRO A 128 6.05 -1.50 -13.88
N THR A 129 6.11 -2.56 -13.10
CA THR A 129 5.67 -2.54 -11.71
C THR A 129 6.74 -3.14 -10.81
N CYS A 130 7.19 -2.37 -9.83
CA CYS A 130 8.05 -2.80 -8.75
C CYS A 130 7.20 -3.22 -7.56
N ILE A 131 7.40 -4.42 -7.05
CA ILE A 131 6.72 -4.93 -5.86
C ILE A 131 7.79 -5.13 -4.79
N ILE A 132 7.76 -4.33 -3.72
CA ILE A 132 8.69 -4.44 -2.60
C ILE A 132 7.88 -4.80 -1.35
N TRP A 133 8.16 -5.96 -0.75
CA TRP A 133 7.30 -6.51 0.29
C TRP A 133 8.06 -7.07 1.48
N GLY A 134 7.51 -6.90 2.68
CA GLY A 134 8.02 -7.51 3.89
C GLY A 134 7.62 -8.98 3.99
N LYS A 135 8.57 -9.89 4.25
CA LYS A 135 8.29 -11.31 4.42
C LYS A 135 7.41 -11.64 5.63
N ASN A 136 7.27 -10.69 6.55
CA ASN A 136 6.51 -10.85 7.79
C ASN A 136 5.29 -9.91 7.83
N ASP A 137 4.76 -9.53 6.67
CA ASP A 137 3.56 -8.70 6.59
C ASP A 137 2.33 -9.50 7.06
N ASN A 138 1.74 -9.04 8.17
CA ASN A 138 0.55 -9.65 8.75
C ASN A 138 -0.75 -8.97 8.31
N VAL A 139 -0.67 -7.85 7.58
CA VAL A 139 -1.82 -7.09 7.08
C VAL A 139 -2.19 -7.57 5.67
N THR A 140 -1.23 -7.49 4.77
CA THR A 140 -1.29 -8.08 3.43
C THR A 140 -0.23 -9.16 3.34
N PRO A 141 -0.59 -10.44 3.60
CA PRO A 141 0.39 -11.51 3.73
C PRO A 141 1.25 -11.70 2.47
N PRO A 142 2.44 -12.32 2.60
CA PRO A 142 3.37 -12.53 1.50
C PRO A 142 2.75 -13.16 0.25
N GLU A 143 1.79 -14.06 0.42
CA GLU A 143 1.08 -14.72 -0.67
C GLU A 143 0.36 -13.73 -1.59
N VAL A 144 0.00 -12.56 -1.06
CA VAL A 144 -0.62 -11.48 -1.83
C VAL A 144 0.38 -10.83 -2.78
N ALA A 145 1.64 -10.68 -2.36
CA ALA A 145 2.70 -10.17 -3.21
C ALA A 145 3.03 -11.15 -4.35
N ASP A 146 3.05 -12.46 -4.05
CA ASP A 146 3.22 -13.51 -5.06
C ASP A 146 2.07 -13.48 -6.07
N GLU A 147 0.84 -13.28 -5.61
CA GLU A 147 -0.32 -13.18 -6.49
C GLU A 147 -0.30 -11.90 -7.35
N PHE A 148 0.10 -10.75 -6.79
CA PHE A 148 0.35 -9.54 -7.59
C PHE A 148 1.39 -9.79 -8.67
N HIS A 149 2.52 -10.40 -8.33
CA HIS A 149 3.59 -10.70 -9.28
C HIS A 149 3.14 -11.67 -10.38
N LYS A 150 2.34 -12.66 -10.03
CA LYS A 150 1.75 -13.61 -10.99
C LYS A 150 0.76 -12.95 -11.95
N LEU A 151 -0.04 -12.01 -11.46
CA LEU A 151 -1.10 -11.37 -12.26
C LEU A 151 -0.61 -10.17 -13.07
N LEU A 152 0.43 -9.47 -12.61
CA LEU A 152 1.01 -8.31 -13.31
C LEU A 152 2.08 -8.78 -14.31
N PRO A 153 1.85 -8.68 -15.62
CA PRO A 153 2.71 -9.32 -16.63
C PRO A 153 4.10 -8.67 -16.75
N ASN A 154 4.29 -7.47 -16.25
CA ASN A 154 5.56 -6.73 -16.30
C ASN A 154 5.93 -6.23 -14.90
N SER A 155 6.14 -7.18 -13.97
CA SER A 155 6.48 -6.86 -12.59
C SER A 155 7.76 -7.53 -12.14
N ASP A 156 8.47 -6.86 -11.23
CA ASP A 156 9.62 -7.38 -10.50
C ASP A 156 9.26 -7.43 -9.01
N LEU A 157 9.50 -8.56 -8.34
CA LEU A 157 9.19 -8.78 -6.93
C LEU A 157 10.46 -8.84 -6.09
N PHE A 158 10.54 -8.00 -5.06
CA PHE A 158 11.64 -7.93 -4.11
C PHE A 158 11.15 -8.14 -2.68
N TRP A 159 11.85 -8.99 -1.95
CA TRP A 159 11.54 -9.33 -0.58
C TRP A 159 12.47 -8.64 0.42
N ILE A 160 11.89 -8.12 1.50
CA ILE A 160 12.67 -7.62 2.64
C ILE A 160 12.44 -8.54 3.82
N ASP A 161 13.51 -9.13 4.32
CA ASP A 161 13.50 -10.04 5.47
C ASP A 161 13.33 -9.27 6.78
N LYS A 162 12.71 -9.92 7.80
CA LYS A 162 12.43 -9.30 9.11
C LYS A 162 11.76 -7.93 8.96
N CYS A 163 10.72 -7.87 8.16
CA CYS A 163 9.98 -6.68 7.78
C CYS A 163 8.49 -6.98 7.68
N GLY A 164 7.68 -6.11 8.23
CA GLY A 164 6.22 -6.15 8.18
C GLY A 164 5.63 -5.35 7.02
N HIS A 165 4.50 -4.71 7.29
CA HIS A 165 3.64 -4.05 6.29
C HIS A 165 4.19 -2.74 5.71
N ALA A 166 5.11 -2.07 6.40
CA ALA A 166 5.64 -0.77 6.00
C ALA A 166 7.17 -0.80 5.83
N PRO A 167 7.69 -1.43 4.76
CA PRO A 167 9.13 -1.60 4.57
C PRO A 167 9.90 -0.29 4.52
N MET A 168 9.32 0.81 4.01
CA MET A 168 9.93 2.13 3.99
C MET A 168 10.13 2.71 5.40
N MET A 169 9.36 2.29 6.38
CA MET A 169 9.52 2.71 7.78
C MET A 169 10.44 1.78 8.56
N GLU A 170 10.35 0.48 8.32
CA GLU A 170 10.99 -0.55 9.11
C GLU A 170 12.41 -0.89 8.63
N ARG A 171 12.63 -0.81 7.32
CA ARG A 171 13.90 -1.13 6.64
C ARG A 171 14.26 -0.07 5.59
N PRO A 172 14.31 1.24 5.93
CA PRO A 172 14.43 2.32 4.95
C PRO A 172 15.64 2.20 4.06
N ASN A 173 16.80 1.80 4.59
CA ASN A 173 18.01 1.67 3.79
C ASN A 173 17.89 0.59 2.72
N GLN A 174 17.41 -0.59 3.09
CA GLN A 174 17.22 -1.69 2.16
C GLN A 174 16.11 -1.37 1.14
N PHE A 175 15.02 -0.78 1.61
CA PHE A 175 13.92 -0.33 0.73
C PHE A 175 14.42 0.67 -0.31
N ASN A 176 15.18 1.68 0.10
CA ASN A 176 15.70 2.71 -0.80
C ASN A 176 16.68 2.15 -1.84
N VAL A 177 17.55 1.21 -1.44
CA VAL A 177 18.47 0.55 -2.39
C VAL A 177 17.68 -0.19 -3.46
N LEU A 178 16.74 -1.06 -3.08
CA LEU A 178 15.92 -1.81 -4.03
C LEU A 178 15.12 -0.89 -4.97
N LEU A 179 14.54 0.16 -4.42
CA LEU A 179 13.79 1.15 -5.20
C LEU A 179 14.66 1.87 -6.22
N MET A 180 15.83 2.37 -5.78
CA MET A 180 16.74 3.13 -6.66
C MET A 180 17.35 2.25 -7.75
N ASP A 181 17.71 1.01 -7.43
CA ASP A 181 18.23 0.05 -8.41
C ASP A 181 17.17 -0.24 -9.47
N TRP A 182 15.92 -0.47 -9.06
CA TRP A 182 14.83 -0.71 -9.99
C TRP A 182 14.54 0.50 -10.88
N LEU A 183 14.44 1.71 -10.31
CA LEU A 183 14.22 2.94 -11.08
C LEU A 183 15.35 3.16 -12.10
N SER A 184 16.60 2.97 -11.70
CA SER A 184 17.78 3.11 -12.58
C SER A 184 17.73 2.12 -13.74
N SER A 185 17.33 0.87 -13.48
CA SER A 185 17.20 -0.15 -14.53
C SER A 185 16.15 0.19 -15.60
N LYS A 186 15.07 0.91 -15.21
CA LYS A 186 14.01 1.32 -16.15
C LYS A 186 14.37 2.57 -16.95
N ILE A 187 15.20 3.47 -16.41
CA ILE A 187 15.68 4.66 -17.12
C ILE A 187 16.63 4.27 -18.26
N VAL A 188 17.48 3.28 -18.06
CA VAL A 188 18.44 2.80 -19.06
C VAL A 188 17.76 2.10 -20.26
N GLN A 189 16.50 1.68 -20.12
CA GLN A 189 15.73 1.00 -21.17
C GLN A 189 14.88 1.94 -22.03
N LYS A 190 14.90 3.24 -21.75
CA LYS A 190 14.26 4.30 -22.56
C LYS A 190 15.29 5.00 -23.46
#